data_a18c454f130fc46cb12353ea923035c9
#
_entry.id   a18c454f130fc46cb12353ea923035c9
#
_cell.length_a   1.000
_cell.length_b   1.000
_cell.length_c   1.000
_cell.angle_alpha   90.00
_cell.angle_beta   90.00
_cell.angle_gamma   90.00
#
_symmetry.space_group_name_H-M   'P 1'
#
loop_
_entity.id
_entity.type
_entity.pdbx_description
1 polymer ?
#
loop_
_entity_poly.entity_id
_entity_poly.type
_entity_poly.pdbx_seq_one_letter_code
_entity_poly.pdbx_strand_id
1 'polypeptide(L)'
;MPQEINLPLILIAALLASVSPGPATLAIAGTSMASGKGSGLALASGITAGSFVWSISAVFGLGAIMLANVWMFEVVRYFGAAYLMYLAFKAARSAISQKEIAVKSITGCKSALFTKGLLLHITNPKAILFFSSLYSLGVPAGATIGQLTLVILAVGIHSFFIFHGYAFLFSSKTMTTLYLRLRRWFEGAFAIGFGVASVKILGAKLL
;
A
#
# COMPACT_ATOMS: atom_id res chain seq x y z
N MET A 1 16.74 14.45 -21.78
CA MET A 1 17.36 13.96 -20.52
C MET A 1 16.62 12.70 -20.13
N PRO A 2 17.27 11.62 -19.69
CA PRO A 2 16.56 10.46 -19.18
C PRO A 2 15.71 10.91 -17.99
N GLN A 3 14.41 10.65 -18.06
CA GLN A 3 13.52 10.98 -16.95
C GLN A 3 13.90 10.07 -15.77
N GLU A 4 14.26 10.68 -14.65
CA GLU A 4 14.65 9.94 -13.46
C GLU A 4 13.41 9.44 -12.70
N ILE A 5 13.51 8.23 -12.15
CA ILE A 5 12.47 7.70 -11.25
C ILE A 5 12.42 8.55 -9.99
N ASN A 6 11.24 9.01 -9.62
CA ASN A 6 11.04 9.69 -8.35
C ASN A 6 10.85 8.68 -7.21
N LEU A 7 11.93 7.96 -6.87
CA LEU A 7 11.93 6.93 -5.83
C LEU A 7 11.47 7.46 -4.45
N PRO A 8 11.88 8.66 -3.98
CA PRO A 8 11.37 9.21 -2.73
C PRO A 8 9.84 9.38 -2.73
N LEU A 9 9.25 9.88 -3.81
CA LEU A 9 7.80 10.02 -3.91
C LEU A 9 7.09 8.67 -3.87
N ILE A 10 7.62 7.68 -4.59
CA ILE A 10 7.12 6.30 -4.58
C ILE A 10 7.13 5.73 -3.17
N LEU A 11 8.26 5.84 -2.45
CA LEU A 11 8.40 5.27 -1.10
C LEU A 11 7.54 6.00 -0.07
N ILE A 12 7.41 7.32 -0.15
CA ILE A 12 6.51 8.08 0.75
C ILE A 12 5.05 7.68 0.50
N ALA A 13 4.62 7.59 -0.75
CA ALA A 13 3.27 7.15 -1.07
C ALA A 13 3.03 5.69 -0.63
N ALA A 14 4.02 4.80 -0.82
CA ALA A 14 3.97 3.42 -0.35
C ALA A 14 3.88 3.35 1.18
N LEU A 15 4.60 4.20 1.91
CA LEU A 15 4.52 4.30 3.36
C LEU A 15 3.11 4.67 3.82
N LEU A 16 2.57 5.75 3.29
CA LEU A 16 1.22 6.22 3.65
C LEU A 16 0.15 5.15 3.39
N ALA A 17 0.23 4.46 2.26
CA ALA A 17 -0.75 3.44 1.92
C ALA A 17 -0.61 2.17 2.77
N SER A 18 0.61 1.69 3.00
CA SER A 18 0.85 0.44 3.76
C SER A 18 0.63 0.61 5.26
N VAL A 19 0.90 1.81 5.81
CA VAL A 19 0.64 2.12 7.21
C VAL A 19 -0.83 2.53 7.46
N SER A 20 -1.56 3.00 6.44
CA SER A 20 -2.97 3.37 6.65
C SER A 20 -3.86 2.12 6.86
N PRO A 21 -4.81 2.17 7.83
CA PRO A 21 -5.68 1.05 8.11
C PRO A 21 -6.43 0.53 6.88
N GLY A 22 -6.36 -0.77 6.66
CA GLY A 22 -7.00 -1.43 5.54
C GLY A 22 -7.12 -2.93 5.79
N PRO A 23 -7.74 -3.69 4.86
CA PRO A 23 -7.97 -5.13 5.07
C PRO A 23 -6.70 -5.90 5.45
N ALA A 24 -5.58 -5.62 4.81
CA ALA A 24 -4.30 -6.28 5.06
C ALA A 24 -3.75 -5.96 6.46
N THR A 25 -3.60 -4.69 6.80
CA THR A 25 -3.04 -4.26 8.10
C THR A 25 -3.95 -4.64 9.27
N LEU A 26 -5.27 -4.55 9.10
CA LEU A 26 -6.23 -4.96 10.12
C LEU A 26 -6.24 -6.49 10.33
N ALA A 27 -6.06 -7.27 9.27
CA ALA A 27 -5.93 -8.72 9.38
C ALA A 27 -4.63 -9.12 10.10
N ILE A 28 -3.49 -8.48 9.79
CA ILE A 28 -2.23 -8.70 10.51
C ILE A 28 -2.41 -8.37 12.00
N ALA A 29 -2.96 -7.19 12.29
CA ALA A 29 -3.18 -6.75 13.66
C ALA A 29 -4.07 -7.74 14.43
N GLY A 30 -5.23 -8.10 13.88
CA GLY A 30 -6.15 -9.04 14.53
C GLY A 30 -5.58 -10.42 14.73
N THR A 31 -4.85 -10.93 13.73
CA THR A 31 -4.20 -12.24 13.84
C THR A 31 -3.08 -12.23 14.87
N SER A 32 -2.27 -11.16 14.92
CA SER A 32 -1.20 -11.01 15.91
C SER A 32 -1.74 -10.91 17.33
N MET A 33 -2.82 -10.15 17.53
CA MET A 33 -3.48 -10.00 18.83
C MET A 33 -4.11 -11.30 19.33
N ALA A 34 -4.79 -12.04 18.45
CA ALA A 34 -5.54 -13.23 18.81
C ALA A 34 -4.68 -14.50 18.87
N SER A 35 -3.70 -14.65 17.96
CA SER A 35 -2.94 -15.90 17.75
C SER A 35 -1.42 -15.72 17.93
N GLY A 36 -1.00 -14.54 18.37
CA GLY A 36 0.39 -14.22 18.69
C GLY A 36 1.24 -13.85 17.46
N LYS A 37 2.46 -13.37 17.77
CA LYS A 37 3.41 -12.83 16.81
C LYS A 37 3.71 -13.78 15.62
N GLY A 38 3.93 -15.06 15.88
CA GLY A 38 4.28 -16.03 14.83
C GLY A 38 3.20 -16.19 13.76
N SER A 39 1.94 -16.16 14.16
CA SER A 39 0.78 -16.18 13.25
C SER A 39 0.67 -14.89 12.44
N GLY A 40 0.85 -13.76 13.11
CA GLY A 40 0.89 -12.44 12.44
C GLY A 40 1.99 -12.32 11.41
N LEU A 41 3.21 -12.82 11.73
CA LEU A 41 4.34 -12.82 10.79
C LEU A 41 4.07 -13.70 9.57
N ALA A 42 3.48 -14.88 9.75
CA ALA A 42 3.13 -15.76 8.63
C ALA A 42 2.13 -15.11 7.68
N LEU A 43 1.11 -14.43 8.23
CA LEU A 43 0.14 -13.67 7.44
C LEU A 43 0.80 -12.48 6.74
N ALA A 44 1.66 -11.73 7.45
CA ALA A 44 2.40 -10.59 6.92
C ALA A 44 3.33 -11.00 5.76
N SER A 45 3.99 -12.16 5.85
CA SER A 45 4.81 -12.70 4.76
C SER A 45 3.99 -12.99 3.51
N GLY A 46 2.79 -13.54 3.64
CA GLY A 46 1.87 -13.75 2.51
C GLY A 46 1.44 -12.42 1.87
N ILE A 47 1.11 -11.42 2.69
CA ILE A 47 0.75 -10.07 2.23
C ILE A 47 1.94 -9.42 1.51
N THR A 48 3.15 -9.56 2.03
CA THR A 48 4.38 -9.05 1.39
C THR A 48 4.61 -9.71 0.04
N ALA A 49 4.43 -11.04 -0.07
CA ALA A 49 4.50 -11.75 -1.34
C ALA A 49 3.48 -11.19 -2.35
N GLY A 50 2.25 -10.90 -1.89
CA GLY A 50 1.22 -10.25 -2.71
C GLY A 50 1.62 -8.83 -3.16
N SER A 51 2.37 -8.09 -2.34
CA SER A 51 2.92 -6.79 -2.74
C SER A 51 3.94 -6.92 -3.88
N PHE A 52 4.80 -7.93 -3.85
CA PHE A 52 5.70 -8.22 -4.98
C PHE A 52 4.94 -8.59 -6.25
N VAL A 53 3.90 -9.43 -6.14
CA VAL A 53 3.04 -9.77 -7.30
C VAL A 53 2.44 -8.51 -7.91
N TRP A 54 1.87 -7.60 -7.10
CA TRP A 54 1.31 -6.36 -7.60
C TRP A 54 2.36 -5.40 -8.15
N SER A 55 3.53 -5.30 -7.50
CA SER A 55 4.66 -4.50 -7.97
C SER A 55 5.10 -4.92 -9.38
N ILE A 56 5.30 -6.22 -9.56
CA ILE A 56 5.69 -6.81 -10.85
C ILE A 56 4.58 -6.59 -11.89
N SER A 57 3.33 -6.89 -11.55
CA SER A 57 2.18 -6.71 -12.44
C SER A 57 1.99 -5.26 -12.87
N ALA A 58 2.18 -4.30 -11.96
CA ALA A 58 2.05 -2.88 -12.27
C ALA A 58 3.16 -2.39 -13.20
N VAL A 59 4.41 -2.83 -12.99
CA VAL A 59 5.53 -2.49 -13.86
C VAL A 59 5.29 -2.97 -15.30
N PHE A 60 4.95 -4.24 -15.46
CA PHE A 60 4.73 -4.81 -16.79
C PHE A 60 3.42 -4.32 -17.42
N GLY A 61 2.35 -4.20 -16.65
CA GLY A 61 1.06 -3.74 -17.13
C GLY A 61 1.07 -2.29 -17.57
N LEU A 62 1.64 -1.39 -16.76
CA LEU A 62 1.76 0.03 -17.13
C LEU A 62 2.73 0.24 -18.28
N GLY A 63 3.85 -0.47 -18.32
CA GLY A 63 4.78 -0.42 -19.43
C GLY A 63 4.11 -0.79 -20.75
N ALA A 64 3.32 -1.87 -20.77
CA ALA A 64 2.57 -2.28 -21.95
C ALA A 64 1.53 -1.23 -22.37
N ILE A 65 0.80 -0.65 -21.42
CA ILE A 65 -0.20 0.40 -21.68
C ILE A 65 0.46 1.64 -22.26
N MET A 66 1.59 2.08 -21.71
CA MET A 66 2.31 3.27 -22.18
C MET A 66 2.82 3.10 -23.62
N LEU A 67 3.29 1.90 -23.96
CA LEU A 67 3.74 1.60 -25.32
C LEU A 67 2.57 1.49 -26.32
N ALA A 68 1.42 1.00 -25.85
CA ALA A 68 0.26 0.78 -26.71
C ALA A 68 -0.52 2.08 -26.97
N ASN A 69 -0.72 2.93 -25.97
CA ASN A 69 -1.57 4.11 -26.11
C ASN A 69 -1.39 5.10 -24.94
N VAL A 70 -0.89 6.30 -25.25
CA VAL A 70 -0.68 7.38 -24.29
C VAL A 70 -2.00 7.81 -23.61
N TRP A 71 -3.11 7.77 -24.34
CA TRP A 71 -4.42 8.14 -23.78
C TRP A 71 -4.90 7.13 -22.70
N MET A 72 -4.65 5.84 -22.91
CA MET A 72 -4.96 4.83 -21.88
C MET A 72 -4.15 5.04 -20.61
N PHE A 73 -2.88 5.45 -20.74
CA PHE A 73 -2.06 5.79 -19.58
C PHE A 73 -2.63 6.99 -18.82
N GLU A 74 -3.09 8.03 -19.55
CA GLU A 74 -3.77 9.19 -18.94
C GLU A 74 -5.01 8.77 -18.14
N VAL A 75 -5.83 7.89 -18.71
CA VAL A 75 -7.03 7.37 -18.04
C VAL A 75 -6.62 6.67 -16.73
N VAL A 76 -5.63 5.77 -16.76
CA VAL A 76 -5.13 5.08 -15.55
C VAL A 76 -4.61 6.09 -14.52
N ARG A 77 -3.91 7.13 -14.95
CA ARG A 77 -3.39 8.21 -14.11
C ARG A 77 -4.51 8.97 -13.40
N TYR A 78 -5.55 9.39 -14.11
CA TYR A 78 -6.69 10.08 -13.51
C TYR A 78 -7.49 9.18 -12.55
N PHE A 79 -7.69 7.92 -12.89
CA PHE A 79 -8.30 6.96 -11.98
C PHE A 79 -7.45 6.77 -10.71
N GLY A 80 -6.12 6.71 -10.86
CA GLY A 80 -5.20 6.64 -9.73
C GLY A 80 -5.29 7.86 -8.81
N ALA A 81 -5.31 9.07 -9.39
CA ALA A 81 -5.47 10.30 -8.64
C ALA A 81 -6.82 10.36 -7.92
N ALA A 82 -7.91 10.03 -8.60
CA ALA A 82 -9.25 9.97 -8.01
C ALA A 82 -9.31 8.98 -6.84
N TYR A 83 -8.65 7.83 -6.98
CA TYR A 83 -8.58 6.84 -5.91
C TYR A 83 -7.78 7.33 -4.70
N LEU A 84 -6.65 8.00 -4.90
CA LEU A 84 -5.89 8.61 -3.80
C LEU A 84 -6.71 9.70 -3.10
N MET A 85 -7.47 10.49 -3.83
CA MET A 85 -8.40 11.48 -3.26
C MET A 85 -9.49 10.78 -2.43
N TYR A 86 -10.05 9.67 -2.92
CA TYR A 86 -10.98 8.85 -2.15
C TYR A 86 -10.36 8.32 -0.86
N LEU A 87 -9.11 7.85 -0.89
CA LEU A 87 -8.38 7.42 0.30
C LEU A 87 -8.14 8.58 1.28
N ALA A 88 -7.82 9.78 0.77
CA ALA A 88 -7.68 10.99 1.58
C ALA A 88 -8.98 11.32 2.32
N PHE A 89 -10.10 11.32 1.62
CA PHE A 89 -11.42 11.55 2.21
C PHE A 89 -11.79 10.49 3.24
N LYS A 90 -11.54 9.21 2.92
CA LYS A 90 -11.79 8.09 3.84
C LYS A 90 -10.95 8.20 5.12
N ALA A 91 -9.69 8.58 5.01
CA ALA A 91 -8.80 8.79 6.14
C ALA A 91 -9.25 10.00 6.98
N ALA A 92 -9.60 11.13 6.35
CA ALA A 92 -10.13 12.30 7.04
C ALA A 92 -11.40 11.96 7.84
N ARG A 93 -12.34 11.23 7.22
CA ARG A 93 -13.56 10.76 7.91
C ARG A 93 -13.25 9.82 9.07
N SER A 94 -12.23 8.95 8.93
CA SER A 94 -11.77 8.04 9.98
C SER A 94 -11.13 8.79 11.14
N ALA A 95 -10.38 9.88 10.87
CA ALA A 95 -9.74 10.71 11.89
C ALA A 95 -10.76 11.41 12.83
N ILE A 96 -11.93 11.80 12.30
CA ILE A 96 -12.98 12.44 13.08
C ILE A 96 -13.99 11.44 13.66
N SER A 97 -13.99 10.20 13.19
CA SER A 97 -14.92 9.17 13.64
C SER A 97 -14.47 8.56 14.97
N GLN A 98 -15.42 8.39 15.89
CA GLN A 98 -15.19 7.69 17.17
C GLN A 98 -15.44 6.18 17.07
N LYS A 99 -15.76 5.66 15.86
CA LYS A 99 -16.04 4.23 15.69
C LYS A 99 -14.80 3.39 15.94
N GLU A 100 -14.95 2.33 16.71
CA GLU A 100 -13.91 1.34 16.89
C GLU A 100 -13.55 0.64 15.57
N ILE A 101 -12.26 0.34 15.40
CA ILE A 101 -11.83 -0.45 14.25
C ILE A 101 -12.16 -1.92 14.51
N ALA A 102 -13.01 -2.48 13.68
CA ALA A 102 -13.24 -3.94 13.69
C ALA A 102 -11.97 -4.65 13.21
N VAL A 103 -11.25 -5.27 14.13
CA VAL A 103 -10.04 -6.04 13.85
C VAL A 103 -10.45 -7.48 13.56
N LYS A 104 -10.20 -7.97 12.35
CA LYS A 104 -10.59 -9.32 11.94
C LYS A 104 -9.42 -10.27 12.12
N SER A 105 -9.52 -11.23 13.03
CA SER A 105 -8.53 -12.28 13.18
C SER A 105 -8.71 -13.36 12.11
N ILE A 106 -7.60 -13.83 11.53
CA ILE A 106 -7.54 -14.98 10.62
C ILE A 106 -6.84 -16.12 11.33
N THR A 107 -7.47 -17.29 11.39
CA THR A 107 -6.95 -18.48 12.07
C THR A 107 -6.44 -19.53 11.08
N GLY A 108 -5.49 -20.36 11.52
CA GLY A 108 -4.93 -21.46 10.74
C GLY A 108 -3.47 -21.74 11.08
N CYS A 109 -2.91 -22.81 10.51
CA CYS A 109 -1.47 -23.07 10.60
C CYS A 109 -0.68 -22.01 9.79
N LYS A 110 0.63 -21.90 10.01
CA LYS A 110 1.45 -20.85 9.41
C LYS A 110 1.41 -20.85 7.87
N SER A 111 1.41 -22.01 7.22
CA SER A 111 1.31 -22.09 5.76
C SER A 111 -0.06 -21.62 5.25
N ALA A 112 -1.15 -22.01 5.94
CA ALA A 112 -2.49 -21.51 5.59
C ALA A 112 -2.62 -20.00 5.81
N LEU A 113 -2.00 -19.43 6.85
CA LEU A 113 -1.97 -18.00 7.10
C LEU A 113 -1.20 -17.25 6.02
N PHE A 114 -0.06 -17.79 5.57
CA PHE A 114 0.67 -17.24 4.42
C PHE A 114 -0.22 -17.19 3.18
N THR A 115 -0.84 -18.31 2.80
CA THR A 115 -1.72 -18.38 1.62
C THR A 115 -2.91 -17.42 1.75
N LYS A 116 -3.55 -17.37 2.92
CA LYS A 116 -4.64 -16.43 3.18
C LYS A 116 -4.19 -14.97 3.10
N GLY A 117 -2.99 -14.65 3.57
CA GLY A 117 -2.38 -13.33 3.46
C GLY A 117 -2.12 -12.94 2.00
N LEU A 118 -1.55 -13.86 1.23
CA LEU A 118 -1.31 -13.67 -0.20
C LEU A 118 -2.62 -13.41 -0.95
N LEU A 119 -3.61 -14.28 -0.78
CA LEU A 119 -4.92 -14.14 -1.44
C LEU A 119 -5.62 -12.84 -1.02
N LEU A 120 -5.64 -12.55 0.30
CA LEU A 120 -6.20 -11.30 0.82
C LEU A 120 -5.57 -10.07 0.14
N HIS A 121 -4.26 -10.08 -0.08
CA HIS A 121 -3.58 -8.93 -0.68
C HIS A 121 -3.81 -8.85 -2.20
N ILE A 122 -3.79 -9.97 -2.89
CA ILE A 122 -4.05 -10.03 -4.34
C ILE A 122 -5.50 -9.59 -4.66
N THR A 123 -6.45 -9.96 -3.82
CA THR A 123 -7.87 -9.59 -4.02
C THR A 123 -8.25 -8.25 -3.37
N ASN A 124 -7.29 -7.57 -2.73
CA ASN A 124 -7.55 -6.31 -2.04
C ASN A 124 -7.67 -5.14 -3.02
N PRO A 125 -8.86 -4.54 -3.18
CA PRO A 125 -9.04 -3.43 -4.10
C PRO A 125 -8.17 -2.22 -3.75
N LYS A 126 -7.84 -2.03 -2.46
CA LYS A 126 -6.91 -0.99 -2.03
C LYS A 126 -5.52 -1.24 -2.61
N ALA A 127 -5.03 -2.48 -2.64
CA ALA A 127 -3.72 -2.82 -3.19
C ALA A 127 -3.72 -2.64 -4.72
N ILE A 128 -4.70 -3.18 -5.42
CA ILE A 128 -4.82 -3.09 -6.88
C ILE A 128 -4.72 -1.64 -7.36
N LEU A 129 -5.60 -0.79 -6.85
CA LEU A 129 -5.69 0.61 -7.25
C LEU A 129 -4.48 1.42 -6.78
N PHE A 130 -3.95 1.09 -5.58
CA PHE A 130 -2.76 1.76 -5.05
C PHE A 130 -1.53 1.47 -5.90
N PHE A 131 -1.21 0.21 -6.21
CA PHE A 131 -0.04 -0.13 -7.01
C PHE A 131 -0.12 0.47 -8.41
N SER A 132 -1.29 0.44 -9.05
CA SER A 132 -1.52 1.10 -10.34
C SER A 132 -1.23 2.59 -10.27
N SER A 133 -1.73 3.28 -9.23
CA SER A 133 -1.51 4.71 -9.02
C SER A 133 -0.05 5.03 -8.71
N LEU A 134 0.60 4.23 -7.85
CA LEU A 134 1.96 4.43 -7.39
C LEU A 134 2.96 4.43 -8.56
N TYR A 135 2.83 3.44 -9.42
CA TYR A 135 3.74 3.27 -10.55
C TYR A 135 3.48 4.28 -11.66
N SER A 136 2.23 4.67 -11.90
CA SER A 136 1.92 5.75 -12.84
C SER A 136 2.46 7.11 -12.41
N LEU A 137 2.74 7.28 -11.12
CA LEU A 137 3.21 8.54 -10.52
C LEU A 137 4.72 8.73 -10.62
N GLY A 138 5.47 7.67 -10.45
CA GLY A 138 6.90 7.76 -10.22
C GLY A 138 7.77 7.03 -11.24
N VAL A 139 7.18 6.29 -12.18
CA VAL A 139 7.91 5.54 -13.20
C VAL A 139 7.70 6.19 -14.57
N PRO A 140 8.73 6.79 -15.17
CA PRO A 140 8.62 7.43 -16.48
C PRO A 140 8.49 6.40 -17.61
N ALA A 141 7.92 6.86 -18.74
CA ALA A 141 7.97 6.12 -19.99
C ALA A 141 9.43 5.92 -20.42
N GLY A 142 9.83 4.68 -20.71
CA GLY A 142 11.20 4.37 -21.09
C GLY A 142 12.14 4.10 -19.92
N ALA A 143 11.62 3.86 -18.71
CA ALA A 143 12.43 3.38 -17.59
C ALA A 143 13.15 2.07 -17.96
N THR A 144 14.44 1.98 -17.62
CA THR A 144 15.26 0.79 -17.89
C THR A 144 14.86 -0.37 -16.98
N ILE A 145 15.17 -1.61 -17.39
CA ILE A 145 14.91 -2.80 -16.57
C ILE A 145 15.57 -2.68 -15.19
N GLY A 146 16.78 -2.12 -15.11
CA GLY A 146 17.47 -1.90 -13.84
C GLY A 146 16.71 -0.93 -12.92
N GLN A 147 16.17 0.15 -13.48
CA GLN A 147 15.33 1.11 -12.73
C GLN A 147 14.03 0.47 -12.24
N LEU A 148 13.36 -0.32 -13.08
CA LEU A 148 12.14 -1.04 -12.71
C LEU A 148 12.41 -2.07 -11.60
N THR A 149 13.50 -2.82 -11.71
CA THR A 149 13.94 -3.78 -10.68
C THR A 149 14.22 -3.08 -9.36
N LEU A 150 14.90 -1.92 -9.40
CA LEU A 150 15.15 -1.11 -8.20
C LEU A 150 13.84 -0.72 -7.50
N VAL A 151 12.83 -0.25 -8.25
CA VAL A 151 11.54 0.14 -7.66
C VAL A 151 10.82 -1.07 -7.07
N ILE A 152 10.77 -2.20 -7.78
CA ILE A 152 10.14 -3.43 -7.28
C ILE A 152 10.78 -3.87 -5.96
N LEU A 153 12.12 -3.91 -5.91
CA LEU A 153 12.85 -4.30 -4.71
C LEU A 153 12.66 -3.30 -3.57
N ALA A 154 12.75 -1.99 -3.85
CA ALA A 154 12.58 -0.96 -2.84
C ALA A 154 11.18 -0.98 -2.22
N VAL A 155 10.12 -1.09 -3.03
CA VAL A 155 8.73 -1.20 -2.56
C VAL A 155 8.48 -2.53 -1.85
N GLY A 156 9.06 -3.62 -2.32
CA GLY A 156 8.97 -4.94 -1.69
C GLY A 156 9.62 -4.97 -0.31
N ILE A 157 10.85 -4.46 -0.20
CA ILE A 157 11.59 -4.33 1.08
C ILE A 157 10.83 -3.42 2.04
N HIS A 158 10.34 -2.29 1.54
CA HIS A 158 9.50 -1.37 2.31
C HIS A 158 8.25 -2.08 2.85
N SER A 159 7.52 -2.79 2.01
CA SER A 159 6.33 -3.57 2.38
C SER A 159 6.66 -4.63 3.43
N PHE A 160 7.81 -5.30 3.30
CA PHE A 160 8.30 -6.26 4.28
C PHE A 160 8.42 -5.62 5.67
N PHE A 161 9.15 -4.52 5.79
CA PHE A 161 9.35 -3.86 7.09
C PHE A 161 8.03 -3.38 7.70
N ILE A 162 7.13 -2.81 6.90
CA ILE A 162 5.86 -2.29 7.41
C ILE A 162 4.95 -3.43 7.87
N PHE A 163 4.70 -4.45 7.05
CA PHE A 163 3.75 -5.50 7.41
C PHE A 163 4.27 -6.41 8.53
N HIS A 164 5.58 -6.71 8.55
CA HIS A 164 6.18 -7.44 9.67
C HIS A 164 6.25 -6.58 10.93
N GLY A 165 6.53 -5.28 10.79
CA GLY A 165 6.44 -4.31 11.88
C GLY A 165 5.05 -4.29 12.52
N TYR A 166 3.99 -4.32 11.72
CA TYR A 166 2.61 -4.47 12.23
C TYR A 166 2.42 -5.76 13.05
N ALA A 167 2.95 -6.89 12.57
CA ALA A 167 2.86 -8.15 13.32
C ALA A 167 3.56 -8.07 14.68
N PHE A 168 4.71 -7.42 14.76
CA PHE A 168 5.42 -7.18 16.03
C PHE A 168 4.65 -6.21 16.94
N LEU A 169 4.24 -5.07 16.41
CA LEU A 169 3.51 -4.03 17.15
C LEU A 169 2.24 -4.58 17.80
N PHE A 170 1.40 -5.24 17.03
CA PHE A 170 0.11 -5.72 17.49
C PHE A 170 0.16 -7.07 18.23
N SER A 171 1.34 -7.66 18.39
CA SER A 171 1.55 -8.75 19.34
C SER A 171 1.71 -8.28 20.80
N SER A 172 1.90 -6.97 21.01
CA SER A 172 2.01 -6.33 22.32
C SER A 172 0.75 -5.54 22.67
N LYS A 173 0.15 -5.83 23.82
CA LYS A 173 -1.03 -5.08 24.32
C LYS A 173 -0.73 -3.59 24.49
N THR A 174 0.44 -3.25 25.01
CA THR A 174 0.88 -1.87 25.22
C THR A 174 0.97 -1.10 23.91
N MET A 175 1.58 -1.70 22.88
CA MET A 175 1.73 -1.09 21.57
C MET A 175 0.38 -0.94 20.85
N THR A 176 -0.49 -1.93 20.98
CA THR A 176 -1.85 -1.85 20.46
C THR A 176 -2.61 -0.68 21.07
N THR A 177 -2.56 -0.52 22.41
CA THR A 177 -3.23 0.59 23.10
C THR A 177 -2.66 1.94 22.66
N LEU A 178 -1.33 2.05 22.54
CA LEU A 178 -0.67 3.28 22.06
C LEU A 178 -1.11 3.63 20.63
N TYR A 179 -1.12 2.64 19.72
CA TYR A 179 -1.58 2.84 18.35
C TYR A 179 -3.04 3.33 18.30
N LEU A 180 -3.94 2.70 19.06
CA LEU A 180 -5.36 3.10 19.11
C LEU A 180 -5.53 4.55 19.63
N ARG A 181 -4.71 4.97 20.61
CA ARG A 181 -4.69 6.33 21.14
C ARG A 181 -4.22 7.35 20.10
N LEU A 182 -3.19 7.00 19.31
CA LEU A 182 -2.59 7.88 18.29
C LEU A 182 -3.29 7.79 16.93
N ARG A 183 -4.25 6.90 16.77
CA ARG A 183 -4.94 6.62 15.50
C ARG A 183 -5.41 7.88 14.78
N ARG A 184 -6.06 8.81 15.48
CA ARG A 184 -6.60 10.03 14.88
C ARG A 184 -5.52 10.87 14.19
N TRP A 185 -4.35 10.95 14.80
CA TRP A 185 -3.21 11.67 14.24
C TRP A 185 -2.66 10.96 12.99
N PHE A 186 -2.54 9.64 13.03
CA PHE A 186 -2.14 8.87 11.85
C PHE A 186 -3.14 9.02 10.70
N GLU A 187 -4.43 8.90 10.97
CA GLU A 187 -5.46 9.07 9.94
C GLU A 187 -5.47 10.49 9.36
N GLY A 188 -5.26 11.51 10.19
CA GLY A 188 -5.11 12.89 9.71
C GLY A 188 -3.89 13.08 8.81
N ALA A 189 -2.73 12.52 9.19
CA ALA A 189 -1.53 12.54 8.37
C ALA A 189 -1.74 11.80 7.03
N PHE A 190 -2.44 10.65 7.04
CA PHE A 190 -2.79 9.91 5.81
C PHE A 190 -3.72 10.72 4.90
N ALA A 191 -4.71 11.43 5.46
CA ALA A 191 -5.61 12.28 4.69
C ALA A 191 -4.84 13.37 3.94
N ILE A 192 -3.93 14.06 4.63
CA ILE A 192 -3.06 15.08 4.02
C ILE A 192 -2.16 14.46 2.95
N GLY A 193 -1.46 13.37 3.28
CA GLY A 193 -0.51 12.72 2.39
C GLY A 193 -1.14 12.21 1.10
N PHE A 194 -2.28 11.53 1.19
CA PHE A 194 -3.02 11.07 0.00
C PHE A 194 -3.60 12.24 -0.80
N GLY A 195 -4.08 13.29 -0.14
CA GLY A 195 -4.57 14.50 -0.80
C GLY A 195 -3.47 15.19 -1.61
N VAL A 196 -2.30 15.41 -1.01
CA VAL A 196 -1.14 16.00 -1.68
C VAL A 196 -0.67 15.13 -2.84
N ALA A 197 -0.60 13.80 -2.67
CA ALA A 197 -0.22 12.89 -3.75
C ALA A 197 -1.21 12.96 -4.92
N SER A 198 -2.52 12.95 -4.65
CA SER A 198 -3.56 13.09 -5.67
C SER A 198 -3.41 14.40 -6.46
N VAL A 199 -3.28 15.54 -5.77
CA VAL A 199 -3.13 16.85 -6.43
C VAL A 199 -1.86 16.90 -7.28
N LYS A 200 -0.74 16.35 -6.80
CA LYS A 200 0.50 16.26 -7.58
C LYS A 200 0.34 15.45 -8.86
N ILE A 201 -0.40 14.32 -8.81
CA ILE A 201 -0.69 13.53 -10.02
C ILE A 201 -1.51 14.34 -11.03
N LEU A 202 -2.55 15.03 -10.56
CA LEU A 202 -3.41 15.84 -11.41
C LEU A 202 -2.67 17.02 -12.05
N GLY A 203 -1.73 17.63 -11.32
CA GLY A 203 -0.93 18.77 -11.78
C GLY A 203 0.31 18.38 -12.62
N ALA A 204 0.68 17.11 -12.69
CA ALA A 204 1.81 16.67 -13.51
C ALA A 204 1.43 16.78 -15.01
N LYS A 205 2.11 17.68 -15.75
CA LYS A 205 1.97 17.76 -17.20
C LYS A 205 2.70 16.56 -17.82
N LEU A 206 2.04 15.87 -18.74
CA LEU A 206 2.74 15.02 -19.69
C LEU A 206 3.33 15.93 -20.76
N LEU A 207 4.64 15.91 -20.85
CA LEU A 207 5.36 16.48 -22.00
C LEU A 207 5.25 15.51 -23.17
#